data_8da63abaa7836443f7b5ed9a470063dd
#
_entry.id   8da63abaa7836443f7b5ed9a470063dd
#
_cell.length_a   1.000
_cell.length_b   1.000
_cell.length_c   1.000
_cell.angle_alpha   90.00
_cell.angle_beta   90.00
_cell.angle_gamma   90.00
#
_symmetry.space_group_name_H-M   'P 1'
#
loop_
_entity.id
_entity.type
_entity.pdbx_description
1 polymer ?
#
loop_
_entity_poly.entity_id
_entity_poly.type
_entity_poly.pdbx_seq_one_letter_code
_entity_poly.pdbx_strand_id
1 'polypeptide(L)'
;MLPLIHGATYFARLHEELTALKAGDRVWFTDWRGDADERLLADGPSIGDVLAGLAGAGVEVRGLVWRSHGERVSAPISGRSNELLSRQVNDAGGEVLLDQRVRLFGSHHQKLFVIRRRDDPSRDVAFVGGIDLSHSRRDDADHAGDPQAVTMDSRYGKRPPWHDAALELRGPVVADVLAVFAER
;
A
#
# COMPACT_ATOMS: atom_id res chain seq x y z
N MET A 1 7.92 10.49 -14.91
CA MET A 1 7.64 9.07 -14.67
C MET A 1 8.94 8.35 -14.39
N LEU A 2 9.00 7.59 -13.30
CA LEU A 2 10.17 6.81 -12.88
C LEU A 2 9.74 5.36 -12.61
N PRO A 3 10.31 4.37 -13.29
CA PRO A 3 10.06 2.97 -12.96
C PRO A 3 10.77 2.60 -11.65
N LEU A 4 10.07 1.88 -10.79
CA LEU A 4 10.55 1.34 -9.52
C LEU A 4 10.51 -0.18 -9.63
N ILE A 5 11.65 -0.76 -9.92
CA ILE A 5 11.79 -2.20 -10.08
C ILE A 5 12.09 -2.82 -8.70
N HIS A 6 11.42 -3.92 -8.38
CA HIS A 6 11.42 -4.60 -7.09
C HIS A 6 10.72 -3.82 -5.95
N GLY A 7 10.15 -4.57 -5.03
CA GLY A 7 9.46 -4.02 -3.87
C GLY A 7 10.34 -3.18 -2.98
N ALA A 8 11.60 -3.56 -2.77
CA ALA A 8 12.55 -2.79 -1.96
C ALA A 8 12.72 -1.35 -2.46
N THR A 9 12.85 -1.17 -3.79
CA THR A 9 12.96 0.16 -4.40
C THR A 9 11.66 0.96 -4.25
N TYR A 10 10.51 0.33 -4.52
CA TYR A 10 9.21 0.96 -4.37
C TYR A 10 8.93 1.37 -2.92
N PHE A 11 9.14 0.45 -1.96
CA PHE A 11 8.87 0.72 -0.55
C PHE A 11 9.77 1.81 0.02
N ALA A 12 11.05 1.84 -0.37
CA ALA A 12 11.96 2.91 0.04
C ALA A 12 11.48 4.29 -0.46
N ARG A 13 11.05 4.37 -1.72
CA ARG A 13 10.51 5.62 -2.30
C ARG A 13 9.19 6.02 -1.66
N LEU A 14 8.29 5.07 -1.45
CA LEU A 14 7.01 5.33 -0.77
C LEU A 14 7.26 5.83 0.66
N HIS A 15 8.16 5.19 1.40
CA HIS A 15 8.53 5.62 2.75
C HIS A 15 9.06 7.06 2.77
N GLU A 16 9.97 7.41 1.85
CA GLU A 16 10.52 8.77 1.74
C GLU A 16 9.41 9.81 1.51
N GLU A 17 8.48 9.54 0.60
CA GLU A 17 7.40 10.46 0.29
C GLU A 17 6.38 10.58 1.44
N LEU A 18 6.08 9.47 2.13
CA LEU A 18 5.16 9.46 3.28
C LEU A 18 5.76 10.21 4.48
N THR A 19 7.02 9.96 4.82
CA THR A 19 7.68 10.58 5.99
C THR A 19 7.95 12.08 5.81
N ALA A 20 7.90 12.58 4.59
CA ALA A 20 8.00 14.01 4.29
C ALA A 20 6.69 14.79 4.43
N LEU A 21 5.58 14.12 4.76
CA LEU A 21 4.26 14.75 4.89
C LEU A 21 4.09 15.46 6.24
N LYS A 22 3.25 16.49 6.23
CA LYS A 22 2.91 17.30 7.40
C LYS A 22 1.40 17.54 7.48
N ALA A 23 0.94 18.05 8.61
CA ALA A 23 -0.47 18.38 8.83
C ALA A 23 -1.08 19.18 7.66
N GLY A 24 -2.24 18.73 7.19
CA GLY A 24 -2.96 19.31 6.04
C GLY A 24 -2.58 18.72 4.68
N ASP A 25 -1.50 17.93 4.58
CA ASP A 25 -1.23 17.10 3.39
C ASP A 25 -2.19 15.92 3.33
N ARG A 26 -2.20 15.22 2.21
CA ARG A 26 -3.13 14.11 1.95
C ARG A 26 -2.40 12.91 1.41
N VAL A 27 -2.79 11.73 1.87
CA VAL A 27 -2.42 10.45 1.29
C VAL A 27 -3.68 9.59 1.10
N TRP A 28 -3.92 9.19 -0.15
CA TRP A 28 -5.04 8.33 -0.51
C TRP A 28 -4.51 7.10 -1.23
N PHE A 29 -4.99 5.93 -0.87
CA PHE A 29 -4.46 4.69 -1.44
C PHE A 29 -5.52 3.62 -1.65
N THR A 30 -5.24 2.74 -2.60
CA THR A 30 -5.97 1.48 -2.74
C THR A 30 -5.01 0.32 -2.67
N ASP A 31 -5.43 -0.80 -2.09
CA ASP A 31 -4.65 -2.02 -2.09
C ASP A 31 -5.54 -3.27 -2.10
N TRP A 32 -4.99 -4.35 -2.64
CA TRP A 32 -5.64 -5.64 -2.57
C TRP A 32 -5.39 -6.31 -1.21
N ARG A 33 -4.15 -6.22 -0.73
CA ARG A 33 -3.74 -6.74 0.57
C ARG A 33 -2.75 -5.80 1.25
N GLY A 34 -3.05 -5.41 2.50
CA GLY A 34 -2.13 -4.68 3.35
C GLY A 34 -1.91 -5.43 4.67
N ASP A 35 -0.68 -5.85 4.94
CA ASP A 35 -0.27 -6.39 6.24
C ASP A 35 0.23 -5.21 7.07
N ALA A 36 -0.48 -4.85 8.15
CA ALA A 36 -0.20 -3.65 8.94
C ALA A 36 1.23 -3.60 9.48
N ASP A 37 1.82 -4.76 9.74
CA ASP A 37 3.18 -4.93 10.25
C ASP A 37 4.26 -5.07 9.16
N GLU A 38 3.89 -4.97 7.85
CA GLU A 38 4.87 -4.93 6.76
C GLU A 38 5.77 -3.71 6.88
N ARG A 39 7.09 -3.90 6.79
CA ARG A 39 8.07 -2.84 6.88
C ARG A 39 8.47 -2.34 5.51
N LEU A 40 8.35 -1.04 5.29
CA LEU A 40 8.80 -0.42 4.04
C LEU A 40 10.33 -0.41 3.92
N LEU A 41 11.05 -0.37 5.04
CA LEU A 41 12.50 -0.49 5.13
C LEU A 41 12.86 -1.65 6.06
N ALA A 42 14.05 -2.22 5.88
CA ALA A 42 14.52 -3.39 6.65
C ALA A 42 14.37 -3.22 8.17
N ASP A 43 14.79 -2.06 8.66
CA ASP A 43 14.78 -1.71 10.09
C ASP A 43 13.87 -0.51 10.39
N GLY A 44 12.94 -0.20 9.45
CA GLY A 44 12.01 0.91 9.57
C GLY A 44 10.73 0.56 10.31
N PRO A 45 9.86 1.56 10.53
CA PRO A 45 8.51 1.34 11.06
C PRO A 45 7.67 0.54 10.06
N SER A 46 6.61 -0.08 10.58
CA SER A 46 5.62 -0.76 9.75
C SER A 46 4.77 0.26 8.97
N ILE A 47 4.15 -0.20 7.86
CA ILE A 47 3.25 0.66 7.08
C ILE A 47 2.04 1.11 7.92
N GLY A 48 1.52 0.24 8.78
CA GLY A 48 0.44 0.59 9.70
C GLY A 48 0.83 1.71 10.66
N ASP A 49 2.06 1.65 11.24
CA ASP A 49 2.56 2.70 12.12
C ASP A 49 2.80 4.01 11.37
N VAL A 50 3.32 3.96 10.15
CA VAL A 50 3.53 5.15 9.32
C VAL A 50 2.20 5.83 9.01
N LEU A 51 1.21 5.09 8.50
CA LEU A 51 -0.10 5.66 8.13
C LEU A 51 -0.88 6.16 9.35
N ALA A 52 -0.86 5.39 10.45
CA ALA A 52 -1.49 5.82 11.71
C ALA A 52 -0.80 7.07 12.30
N GLY A 53 0.53 7.11 12.29
CA GLY A 53 1.30 8.28 12.72
C GLY A 53 0.98 9.52 11.89
N LEU A 54 0.85 9.39 10.57
CA LEU A 54 0.44 10.48 9.68
C LEU A 54 -0.98 10.98 9.99
N ALA A 55 -1.94 10.06 10.17
CA ALA A 55 -3.31 10.43 10.53
C ALA A 55 -3.34 11.19 11.87
N GLY A 56 -2.65 10.69 12.90
CA GLY A 56 -2.53 11.34 14.20
C GLY A 56 -1.80 12.69 14.15
N ALA A 57 -0.94 12.90 13.17
CA ALA A 57 -0.25 14.17 12.93
C ALA A 57 -1.06 15.17 12.07
N GLY A 58 -2.30 14.83 11.69
CA GLY A 58 -3.18 15.72 10.94
C GLY A 58 -3.01 15.67 9.41
N VAL A 59 -2.41 14.62 8.89
CA VAL A 59 -2.46 14.29 7.46
C VAL A 59 -3.80 13.60 7.16
N GLU A 60 -4.47 13.98 6.07
CA GLU A 60 -5.68 13.29 5.62
C GLU A 60 -5.31 11.93 5.01
N VAL A 61 -5.47 10.85 5.78
CA VAL A 61 -5.20 9.48 5.32
C VAL A 61 -6.50 8.79 4.96
N ARG A 62 -6.67 8.42 3.68
CA ARG A 62 -7.80 7.64 3.19
C ARG A 62 -7.35 6.41 2.42
N GLY A 63 -8.00 5.29 2.68
CA GLY A 63 -7.69 4.03 2.01
C GLY A 63 -8.92 3.22 1.62
N LEU A 64 -8.78 2.49 0.52
CA LEU A 64 -9.72 1.45 0.11
C LEU A 64 -8.94 0.15 -0.03
N VAL A 65 -9.16 -0.79 0.88
CA VAL A 65 -8.54 -2.11 0.82
C VAL A 65 -9.60 -3.18 0.59
N TRP A 66 -9.26 -4.20 -0.17
CA TRP A 66 -10.25 -5.22 -0.52
C TRP A 66 -10.75 -5.99 0.71
N ARG A 67 -12.06 -6.06 0.86
CA ARG A 67 -12.70 -7.00 1.77
C ARG A 67 -12.88 -8.33 1.07
N SER A 68 -12.06 -9.32 1.41
CA SER A 68 -12.20 -10.66 0.84
C SER A 68 -13.58 -11.25 1.12
N HIS A 69 -14.06 -12.10 0.22
CA HIS A 69 -15.25 -12.91 0.47
C HIS A 69 -15.00 -13.76 1.74
N GLY A 70 -16.06 -13.97 2.55
CA GLY A 70 -15.97 -14.65 3.83
C GLY A 70 -15.24 -16.00 3.75
N GLU A 71 -14.70 -16.46 4.86
CA GLU A 71 -13.82 -17.65 5.03
C GLU A 71 -14.30 -18.95 4.34
N ARG A 72 -15.58 -19.03 4.00
CA ARG A 72 -16.17 -20.18 3.32
C ARG A 72 -15.98 -20.19 1.79
N VAL A 73 -15.57 -19.08 1.20
CA VAL A 73 -15.56 -18.89 -0.26
C VAL A 73 -14.17 -18.57 -0.81
N SER A 74 -13.32 -17.92 -0.04
CA SER A 74 -11.92 -17.68 -0.40
C SER A 74 -11.03 -18.00 0.80
N ALA A 75 -9.84 -18.53 0.53
CA ALA A 75 -8.85 -18.72 1.58
C ALA A 75 -8.68 -17.42 2.39
N PRO A 76 -8.45 -17.46 3.70
CA PRO A 76 -8.44 -16.29 4.60
C PRO A 76 -7.20 -15.41 4.41
N ILE A 77 -6.79 -15.15 3.17
CA ILE A 77 -5.47 -14.63 2.81
C ILE A 77 -5.37 -13.11 3.00
N SER A 78 -6.46 -12.37 2.91
CA SER A 78 -6.37 -10.90 2.98
C SER A 78 -7.34 -10.24 3.97
N GLY A 79 -8.42 -10.89 4.33
CA GLY A 79 -9.48 -10.27 5.13
C GLY A 79 -8.99 -9.76 6.48
N ARG A 80 -8.32 -10.59 7.26
CA ARG A 80 -7.82 -10.22 8.60
C ARG A 80 -6.73 -9.16 8.55
N SER A 81 -5.80 -9.28 7.60
CA SER A 81 -4.71 -8.30 7.43
C SER A 81 -5.28 -6.91 7.11
N ASN A 82 -6.19 -6.85 6.15
CA ASN A 82 -6.83 -5.60 5.75
C ASN A 82 -7.68 -4.99 6.89
N GLU A 83 -8.35 -5.82 7.70
CA GLU A 83 -9.06 -5.36 8.90
C GLU A 83 -8.12 -4.76 9.95
N LEU A 84 -6.96 -5.37 10.18
CA LEU A 84 -5.97 -4.87 11.13
C LEU A 84 -5.40 -3.52 10.67
N LEU A 85 -5.01 -3.41 9.40
CA LEU A 85 -4.54 -2.16 8.82
C LEU A 85 -5.61 -1.06 8.91
N SER A 86 -6.85 -1.37 8.51
CA SER A 86 -7.98 -0.44 8.58
C SER A 86 -8.20 0.06 10.01
N ARG A 87 -8.27 -0.84 11.00
CA ARG A 87 -8.47 -0.46 12.40
C ARG A 87 -7.34 0.43 12.91
N GLN A 88 -6.09 0.04 12.70
CA GLN A 88 -4.93 0.80 13.20
C GLN A 88 -4.93 2.24 12.70
N VAL A 89 -5.21 2.44 11.42
CA VAL A 89 -5.25 3.77 10.81
C VAL A 89 -6.48 4.56 11.25
N ASN A 90 -7.66 3.90 11.34
CA ASN A 90 -8.91 4.56 11.73
C ASN A 90 -8.90 4.97 13.21
N ASP A 91 -8.33 4.16 14.09
CA ASP A 91 -8.17 4.48 15.52
C ASP A 91 -7.28 5.71 15.73
N ALA A 92 -6.38 6.00 14.77
CA ALA A 92 -5.53 7.19 14.77
C ALA A 92 -6.16 8.42 14.06
N GLY A 93 -7.39 8.30 13.55
CA GLY A 93 -8.11 9.43 12.92
C GLY A 93 -8.08 9.43 11.38
N GLY A 94 -7.57 8.38 10.75
CA GLY A 94 -7.70 8.17 9.30
C GLY A 94 -9.04 7.55 8.90
N GLU A 95 -9.20 7.27 7.62
CA GLU A 95 -10.39 6.63 7.05
C GLU A 95 -9.98 5.55 6.04
N VAL A 96 -9.84 4.31 6.50
CA VAL A 96 -9.57 3.15 5.63
C VAL A 96 -10.79 2.24 5.62
N LEU A 97 -11.39 2.08 4.44
CA LEU A 97 -12.59 1.30 4.22
C LEU A 97 -12.27 -0.06 3.58
N LEU A 98 -13.06 -1.06 3.97
CA LEU A 98 -13.01 -2.40 3.37
C LEU A 98 -13.95 -2.45 2.16
N ASP A 99 -13.39 -2.40 0.96
CA ASP A 99 -14.17 -2.36 -0.29
C ASP A 99 -14.73 -3.73 -0.67
N GLN A 100 -16.07 -3.79 -0.79
CA GLN A 100 -16.83 -4.95 -1.23
C GLN A 100 -17.51 -4.77 -2.60
N ARG A 101 -17.30 -3.65 -3.27
CA ARG A 101 -17.94 -3.33 -4.55
C ARG A 101 -17.30 -4.09 -5.70
N VAL A 102 -17.42 -5.42 -5.63
CA VAL A 102 -16.88 -6.37 -6.62
C VAL A 102 -17.98 -7.35 -7.04
N ARG A 103 -17.83 -7.93 -8.21
CA ARG A 103 -18.71 -9.04 -8.64
C ARG A 103 -18.49 -10.25 -7.77
N LEU A 104 -19.48 -11.15 -7.72
CA LEU A 104 -19.34 -12.44 -7.07
C LEU A 104 -18.08 -13.15 -7.60
N PHE A 105 -17.22 -13.64 -6.71
CA PHE A 105 -15.89 -14.20 -7.00
C PHE A 105 -14.85 -13.21 -7.60
N GLY A 106 -15.17 -11.93 -7.67
CA GLY A 106 -14.20 -10.90 -8.03
C GLY A 106 -13.39 -10.39 -6.85
N SER A 107 -12.37 -9.57 -7.13
CA SER A 107 -11.61 -8.85 -6.13
C SER A 107 -11.36 -7.40 -6.57
N HIS A 108 -11.17 -6.52 -5.60
CA HIS A 108 -10.54 -5.24 -5.84
C HIS A 108 -9.03 -5.47 -5.91
N HIS A 109 -8.43 -5.31 -7.09
CA HIS A 109 -7.02 -5.65 -7.30
C HIS A 109 -6.17 -4.44 -7.77
N GLN A 110 -6.58 -3.24 -7.38
CA GLN A 110 -5.83 -2.01 -7.64
C GLN A 110 -4.81 -1.76 -6.53
N LYS A 111 -3.63 -1.26 -6.91
CA LYS A 111 -2.62 -0.77 -6.01
C LYS A 111 -2.18 0.59 -6.50
N LEU A 112 -2.50 1.61 -5.73
CA LEU A 112 -2.06 2.97 -6.00
C LEU A 112 -1.90 3.76 -4.71
N PHE A 113 -1.02 4.76 -4.75
CA PHE A 113 -0.94 5.82 -3.78
C PHE A 113 -1.04 7.16 -4.50
N VAL A 114 -1.76 8.12 -3.90
CA VAL A 114 -1.77 9.51 -4.31
C VAL A 114 -1.40 10.34 -3.10
N ILE A 115 -0.33 11.09 -3.23
CA ILE A 115 0.19 11.97 -2.18
C ILE A 115 0.07 13.40 -2.68
N ARG A 116 -0.68 14.22 -1.95
CA ARG A 116 -0.93 15.62 -2.27
C ARG A 116 -0.39 16.52 -1.16
N ARG A 117 0.40 17.52 -1.54
CA ARG A 117 0.96 18.50 -0.63
C ARG A 117 0.15 19.78 -0.68
N ARG A 118 -0.34 20.20 0.48
CA ARG A 118 -1.19 21.38 0.61
C ARG A 118 -0.48 22.65 0.12
N ASP A 119 0.75 22.84 0.54
CA ASP A 119 1.50 24.09 0.33
C ASP A 119 2.38 24.04 -0.92
N ASP A 120 2.60 22.87 -1.52
CA ASP A 120 3.44 22.70 -2.71
C ASP A 120 2.92 21.59 -3.64
N PRO A 121 1.86 21.87 -4.42
CA PRO A 121 1.30 20.89 -5.37
C PRO A 121 2.29 20.48 -6.47
N SER A 122 3.37 21.20 -6.70
CA SER A 122 4.39 20.81 -7.68
C SER A 122 5.14 19.53 -7.27
N ARG A 123 5.09 19.19 -5.98
CA ARG A 123 5.68 17.99 -5.40
C ARG A 123 4.67 16.83 -5.21
N ASP A 124 3.45 17.00 -5.71
CA ASP A 124 2.47 15.90 -5.70
C ASP A 124 3.03 14.69 -6.45
N VAL A 125 2.74 13.49 -5.94
CA VAL A 125 3.22 12.25 -6.51
C VAL A 125 2.14 11.17 -6.44
N ALA A 126 2.11 10.32 -7.45
CA ALA A 126 1.33 9.08 -7.40
C ALA A 126 2.23 7.88 -7.69
N PHE A 127 1.87 6.75 -7.09
CA PHE A 127 2.46 5.45 -7.37
C PHE A 127 1.37 4.51 -7.88
N VAL A 128 1.68 3.77 -8.94
CA VAL A 128 0.76 2.77 -9.53
C VAL A 128 1.57 1.54 -9.91
N GLY A 129 1.11 0.36 -9.53
CA GLY A 129 1.86 -0.86 -9.86
C GLY A 129 1.18 -2.16 -9.44
N GLY A 130 1.97 -3.22 -9.44
CA GLY A 130 1.55 -4.56 -9.04
C GLY A 130 1.86 -4.91 -7.58
N ILE A 131 2.66 -4.09 -6.89
CA ILE A 131 3.21 -4.39 -5.56
C ILE A 131 2.20 -4.04 -4.46
N ASP A 132 1.73 -5.05 -3.72
CA ASP A 132 0.89 -4.87 -2.53
C ASP A 132 1.70 -4.43 -1.30
N LEU A 133 1.06 -3.78 -0.33
CA LEU A 133 1.61 -3.48 1.00
C LEU A 133 1.61 -4.73 1.90
N SER A 134 2.16 -5.82 1.43
CA SER A 134 2.04 -7.10 2.13
C SER A 134 3.36 -7.84 2.21
N HIS A 135 3.44 -8.74 3.17
CA HIS A 135 4.57 -9.66 3.33
C HIS A 135 4.93 -10.35 2.02
N SER A 136 6.18 -10.68 1.86
CA SER A 136 6.78 -11.30 0.67
C SER A 136 6.89 -10.38 -0.55
N ARG A 137 6.64 -9.08 -0.44
CA ARG A 137 6.70 -8.14 -1.58
C ARG A 137 7.99 -7.33 -1.64
N ARG A 138 8.76 -7.26 -0.55
CA ARG A 138 10.00 -6.48 -0.51
C ARG A 138 11.20 -7.29 -1.00
N ASP A 139 11.15 -7.71 -2.25
CA ASP A 139 12.28 -8.30 -2.97
C ASP A 139 13.21 -7.21 -3.50
N ASP A 140 14.46 -7.55 -3.78
CA ASP A 140 15.50 -6.66 -4.28
C ASP A 140 16.15 -7.19 -5.57
N ALA A 141 17.19 -6.51 -6.07
CA ALA A 141 17.90 -6.90 -7.29
C ALA A 141 18.67 -8.22 -7.17
N ASP A 142 19.01 -8.64 -5.97
CA ASP A 142 19.71 -9.91 -5.71
C ASP A 142 18.74 -11.08 -5.55
N HIS A 143 17.42 -10.80 -5.56
CA HIS A 143 16.37 -11.79 -5.37
C HIS A 143 16.50 -12.59 -4.06
N ALA A 144 16.96 -11.93 -3.01
CA ALA A 144 17.12 -12.54 -1.69
C ALA A 144 15.78 -12.82 -0.98
N GLY A 145 14.69 -12.30 -1.52
CA GLY A 145 13.35 -12.38 -0.97
C GLY A 145 13.13 -11.46 0.23
N ASP A 146 11.87 -11.27 0.57
CA ASP A 146 11.47 -10.43 1.69
C ASP A 146 11.87 -11.08 3.04
N PRO A 147 12.53 -10.36 3.95
CA PRO A 147 12.76 -10.84 5.32
C PRO A 147 11.48 -11.16 6.09
N GLN A 148 10.35 -10.50 5.76
CA GLN A 148 9.02 -10.76 6.30
C GLN A 148 8.20 -11.71 5.40
N ALA A 149 8.86 -12.60 4.64
CA ALA A 149 8.18 -13.51 3.74
C ALA A 149 7.27 -14.48 4.50
N VAL A 150 6.09 -14.68 3.95
CA VAL A 150 5.16 -15.76 4.35
C VAL A 150 5.42 -16.96 3.45
N THR A 151 5.57 -18.13 4.05
CA THR A 151 5.69 -19.39 3.29
C THR A 151 4.43 -19.60 2.45
N MET A 152 4.59 -19.65 1.14
CA MET A 152 3.50 -19.91 0.19
C MET A 152 3.46 -21.39 -0.17
N ASP A 153 4.37 -21.84 -1.02
CA ASP A 153 4.53 -23.23 -1.43
C ASP A 153 6.00 -23.61 -1.22
N SER A 154 6.25 -24.82 -0.74
CA SER A 154 7.61 -25.31 -0.45
C SER A 154 8.54 -25.29 -1.66
N ARG A 155 7.98 -25.33 -2.88
CA ARG A 155 8.73 -25.23 -4.13
C ARG A 155 9.46 -23.87 -4.30
N TYR A 156 8.94 -22.82 -3.69
CA TYR A 156 9.52 -21.47 -3.78
C TYR A 156 10.44 -21.13 -2.61
N GLY A 157 10.66 -22.08 -1.69
CA GLY A 157 11.51 -21.88 -0.52
C GLY A 157 10.83 -21.05 0.58
N LYS A 158 11.63 -20.69 1.59
CA LYS A 158 11.14 -19.94 2.78
C LYS A 158 10.95 -18.45 2.52
N ARG A 159 11.68 -17.89 1.57
CA ARG A 159 11.65 -16.49 1.18
C ARG A 159 11.53 -16.40 -0.33
N PRO A 160 10.33 -16.67 -0.88
CA PRO A 160 10.17 -16.63 -2.33
C PRO A 160 10.42 -15.21 -2.84
N PRO A 161 11.31 -15.01 -3.83
CA PRO A 161 11.49 -13.72 -4.46
C PRO A 161 10.20 -13.35 -5.20
N TRP A 162 9.75 -12.11 -5.01
CA TRP A 162 8.57 -11.59 -5.68
C TRP A 162 8.96 -10.45 -6.62
N HIS A 163 9.25 -10.80 -7.86
CA HIS A 163 9.63 -9.83 -8.86
C HIS A 163 8.41 -9.08 -9.40
N ASP A 164 8.34 -7.79 -9.13
CA ASP A 164 7.24 -6.92 -9.55
C ASP A 164 7.73 -5.47 -9.69
N ALA A 165 6.88 -4.57 -10.17
CA ALA A 165 7.25 -3.18 -10.43
C ALA A 165 6.12 -2.21 -10.12
N ALA A 166 6.50 -0.96 -9.83
CA ALA A 166 5.62 0.18 -9.74
C ALA A 166 6.16 1.35 -10.57
N LEU A 167 5.32 2.35 -10.80
CA LEU A 167 5.67 3.61 -11.44
C LEU A 167 5.46 4.75 -10.46
N GLU A 168 6.46 5.60 -10.30
CA GLU A 168 6.31 6.92 -9.69
C GLU A 168 5.91 7.91 -10.78
N LEU A 169 4.83 8.63 -10.56
CA LEU A 169 4.23 9.59 -11.48
C LEU A 169 4.19 10.97 -10.83
N ARG A 170 4.55 12.02 -11.58
CA ARG A 170 4.50 13.42 -11.12
C ARG A 170 3.87 14.31 -12.19
N GLY A 171 3.44 15.49 -11.77
CA GLY A 171 2.79 16.48 -12.64
C GLY A 171 1.31 16.17 -12.87
N PRO A 172 0.71 16.61 -13.99
CA PRO A 172 -0.74 16.56 -14.20
C PRO A 172 -1.37 15.17 -14.08
N VAL A 173 -0.66 14.11 -14.44
CA VAL A 173 -1.13 12.72 -14.37
C VAL A 173 -1.50 12.27 -12.94
N VAL A 174 -1.01 12.96 -11.91
CA VAL A 174 -1.42 12.68 -10.52
C VAL A 174 -2.92 12.90 -10.32
N ALA A 175 -3.51 13.88 -11.04
CA ALA A 175 -4.94 14.12 -10.99
C ALA A 175 -5.75 12.97 -11.62
N ASP A 176 -5.22 12.34 -12.67
CA ASP A 176 -5.87 11.20 -13.32
C ASP A 176 -5.89 9.99 -12.38
N VAL A 177 -4.76 9.72 -11.68
CA VAL A 177 -4.71 8.64 -10.67
C VAL A 177 -5.65 8.94 -9.50
N LEU A 178 -5.75 10.21 -9.09
CA LEU A 178 -6.69 10.64 -8.06
C LEU A 178 -8.14 10.39 -8.48
N ALA A 179 -8.48 10.67 -9.73
CA ALA A 179 -9.83 10.41 -10.26
C ALA A 179 -10.18 8.91 -10.16
N VAL A 180 -9.24 8.01 -10.45
CA VAL A 180 -9.44 6.57 -10.29
C VAL A 180 -9.75 6.19 -8.84
N PHE A 181 -9.10 6.80 -7.85
CA PHE A 181 -9.44 6.61 -6.44
C PHE A 181 -10.84 7.13 -6.11
N ALA A 182 -11.19 8.32 -6.60
CA ALA A 182 -12.46 8.97 -6.31
C ALA A 182 -13.68 8.27 -6.94
N GLU A 183 -13.50 7.55 -8.04
CA GLU A 183 -14.55 6.73 -8.68
C GLU A 183 -14.86 5.44 -7.90
N ARG A 184 -13.99 5.05 -6.98
CA ARG A 184 -14.17 3.87 -6.13
C ARG A 184 -14.90 4.23 -4.85
#